data_89d32ccaaa5396a8b8afc75800974f10
#
_entry.id   89d32ccaaa5396a8b8afc75800974f10
#
_cell.length_a   1.000
_cell.length_b   1.000
_cell.length_c   1.000
_cell.angle_alpha   90.00
_cell.angle_beta   90.00
_cell.angle_gamma   90.00
#
_symmetry.space_group_name_H-M   'P 1'
#
loop_
_entity.id
_entity.type
_entity.pdbx_description
1 polymer ?
#
loop_
_entity_poly.entity_id
_entity_poly.type
_entity_poly.pdbx_seq_one_letter_code
_entity_poly.pdbx_strand_id
1 'polypeptide(L)'
;MATLLIVPGFGGSGPLHWQSWIAQKYESAIWVNDLPLLEPKIHIWANAICRAIDQIEDEILILAHSFGCLASSLAIARHPQRVAAAILVAPASPARFSENGHILPEHDGTQTIKHLLPKHPLGVTGLVIASENDPWMPFNQAAKLAKKFGFPTINLGLSGHINVDSGHGQWPLIDVLIGNLIYQIESATQSQSKDLANSNTKNTLIT
;
A
#
# COMPACT_ATOMS: atom_id res chain seq x y z
N MET A 1 -15.16 9.97 -5.65
CA MET A 1 -14.93 8.52 -5.77
C MET A 1 -13.56 8.19 -5.15
N ALA A 2 -13.23 6.92 -4.93
CA ALA A 2 -11.92 6.54 -4.44
C ALA A 2 -11.10 5.91 -5.58
N THR A 3 -9.89 6.40 -5.80
CA THR A 3 -8.93 5.82 -6.75
C THR A 3 -8.13 4.72 -6.08
N LEU A 4 -8.06 3.54 -6.69
CA LEU A 4 -7.26 2.40 -6.24
C LEU A 4 -5.85 2.49 -6.87
N LEU A 5 -4.89 2.99 -6.12
CA LEU A 5 -3.49 3.10 -6.57
C LEU A 5 -2.73 1.80 -6.32
N ILE A 6 -2.39 1.08 -7.38
CA ILE A 6 -1.72 -0.22 -7.31
C ILE A 6 -0.21 -0.07 -7.39
N VAL A 7 0.48 -0.61 -6.38
CA VAL A 7 1.94 -0.62 -6.28
C VAL A 7 2.44 -2.06 -6.29
N PRO A 8 3.12 -2.51 -7.35
CA PRO A 8 3.61 -3.88 -7.45
C PRO A 8 4.78 -4.15 -6.52
N GLY A 9 5.20 -5.42 -6.44
CA GLY A 9 6.47 -5.84 -5.85
C GLY A 9 7.67 -5.70 -6.78
N PHE A 10 8.86 -5.99 -6.26
CA PHE A 10 10.08 -6.18 -7.04
C PHE A 10 9.86 -7.30 -8.08
N GLY A 11 10.22 -7.05 -9.33
CA GLY A 11 9.90 -7.93 -10.47
C GLY A 11 8.51 -7.67 -11.10
N GLY A 12 7.68 -6.85 -10.47
CA GLY A 12 6.35 -6.51 -10.99
C GLY A 12 5.25 -7.52 -10.64
N SER A 13 4.04 -7.27 -11.12
CA SER A 13 2.87 -8.12 -10.96
C SER A 13 2.31 -8.45 -12.34
N GLY A 14 2.74 -9.58 -12.90
CA GLY A 14 2.35 -10.03 -14.24
C GLY A 14 0.85 -10.36 -14.36
N PRO A 15 0.37 -10.74 -15.56
CA PRO A 15 -1.06 -10.90 -15.86
C PRO A 15 -1.81 -11.90 -14.96
N LEU A 16 -1.11 -12.90 -14.42
CA LEU A 16 -1.69 -13.92 -13.55
C LEU A 16 -1.68 -13.54 -12.06
N HIS A 17 -1.08 -12.40 -11.70
CA HIS A 17 -1.01 -11.94 -10.33
C HIS A 17 -2.33 -11.33 -9.85
N TRP A 18 -2.68 -11.51 -8.56
CA TRP A 18 -3.92 -10.98 -7.99
C TRP A 18 -4.08 -9.47 -8.16
N GLN A 19 -3.00 -8.68 -8.15
CA GLN A 19 -3.08 -7.24 -8.41
C GLN A 19 -3.56 -6.96 -9.85
N SER A 20 -3.12 -7.75 -10.83
CA SER A 20 -3.58 -7.61 -12.22
C SER A 20 -5.05 -8.02 -12.39
N TRP A 21 -5.50 -9.04 -11.63
CA TRP A 21 -6.91 -9.39 -11.59
C TRP A 21 -7.76 -8.27 -10.96
N ILE A 22 -7.31 -7.65 -9.88
CA ILE A 22 -7.98 -6.49 -9.25
C ILE A 22 -7.99 -5.30 -10.21
N ALA A 23 -6.88 -4.99 -10.88
CA ALA A 23 -6.80 -3.89 -11.84
C ALA A 23 -7.83 -4.00 -12.98
N GLN A 24 -8.16 -5.22 -13.41
CA GLN A 24 -9.18 -5.47 -14.42
C GLN A 24 -10.62 -5.32 -13.90
N LYS A 25 -10.80 -5.47 -12.57
CA LYS A 25 -12.11 -5.46 -11.94
C LYS A 25 -12.57 -4.07 -11.52
N TYR A 26 -11.65 -3.18 -11.19
CA TYR A 26 -11.94 -1.83 -10.71
C TYR A 26 -11.57 -0.80 -11.76
N GLU A 27 -12.56 -0.08 -12.32
CA GLU A 27 -12.32 1.01 -13.28
C GLU A 27 -11.50 2.16 -12.69
N SER A 28 -11.59 2.36 -11.37
CA SER A 28 -10.80 3.36 -10.64
C SER A 28 -9.37 2.88 -10.33
N ALA A 29 -8.98 1.68 -10.75
CA ALA A 29 -7.64 1.15 -10.49
C ALA A 29 -6.62 1.73 -11.47
N ILE A 30 -5.55 2.29 -10.93
CA ILE A 30 -4.40 2.77 -11.69
C ILE A 30 -3.10 2.18 -11.12
N TRP A 31 -2.16 1.88 -12.01
CA TRP A 31 -0.82 1.45 -11.61
C TRP A 31 0.07 2.67 -11.40
N VAL A 32 0.98 2.56 -10.44
CA VAL A 32 2.09 3.52 -10.38
C VAL A 32 2.98 3.31 -11.61
N ASN A 33 3.12 4.35 -12.42
CA ASN A 33 3.96 4.35 -13.61
C ASN A 33 5.44 4.57 -13.27
N ASP A 34 6.32 4.29 -14.24
CA ASP A 34 7.76 4.58 -14.20
C ASP A 34 8.52 3.93 -13.03
N LEU A 35 8.02 2.79 -12.53
CA LEU A 35 8.75 1.99 -11.56
C LEU A 35 9.83 1.16 -12.26
N PRO A 36 11.10 1.28 -11.85
CA PRO A 36 12.16 0.39 -12.32
C PRO A 36 12.01 -0.98 -11.64
N LEU A 37 11.13 -1.83 -12.20
CA LEU A 37 10.66 -3.06 -11.56
C LEU A 37 11.79 -4.03 -11.16
N LEU A 38 12.94 -4.00 -11.87
CA LEU A 38 14.12 -4.83 -11.58
C LEU A 38 15.17 -4.14 -10.71
N GLU A 39 14.93 -2.86 -10.34
CA GLU A 39 15.81 -2.08 -9.47
C GLU A 39 15.06 -1.59 -8.25
N PRO A 40 15.00 -2.37 -7.14
CA PRO A 40 14.23 -2.00 -5.96
C PRO A 40 14.98 -0.94 -5.12
N LYS A 41 15.16 0.25 -5.69
CA LYS A 41 15.75 1.42 -5.03
C LYS A 41 14.65 2.21 -4.33
N ILE A 42 14.67 2.19 -3.02
CA ILE A 42 13.55 2.64 -2.18
C ILE A 42 13.15 4.10 -2.44
N HIS A 43 14.10 5.02 -2.65
CA HIS A 43 13.80 6.43 -2.90
C HIS A 43 13.21 6.66 -4.29
N ILE A 44 13.65 5.90 -5.31
CA ILE A 44 13.12 6.01 -6.67
C ILE A 44 11.66 5.56 -6.66
N TRP A 45 11.37 4.41 -6.03
CA TRP A 45 10.02 3.88 -5.94
C TRP A 45 9.10 4.81 -5.12
N ALA A 46 9.56 5.27 -3.94
CA ALA A 46 8.76 6.18 -3.13
C ALA A 46 8.46 7.49 -3.87
N ASN A 47 9.42 8.05 -4.61
CA ASN A 47 9.20 9.26 -5.39
C ASN A 47 8.22 9.04 -6.57
N ALA A 48 8.25 7.88 -7.23
CA ALA A 48 7.27 7.53 -8.26
C ALA A 48 5.84 7.45 -7.68
N ILE A 49 5.69 6.81 -6.49
CA ILE A 49 4.42 6.75 -5.79
C ILE A 49 3.95 8.16 -5.37
N CYS A 50 4.83 9.02 -4.86
CA CYS A 50 4.47 10.40 -4.53
C CYS A 50 3.96 11.16 -5.76
N ARG A 51 4.65 11.05 -6.91
CA ARG A 51 4.18 11.68 -8.17
C ARG A 51 2.80 11.17 -8.59
N ALA A 52 2.53 9.87 -8.43
CA ALA A 52 1.21 9.32 -8.73
C ALA A 52 0.14 9.88 -7.77
N ILE A 53 0.44 9.98 -6.48
CA ILE A 53 -0.45 10.59 -5.47
C ILE A 53 -0.76 12.04 -5.83
N ASP A 54 0.23 12.83 -6.27
CA ASP A 54 0.07 14.24 -6.61
C ASP A 54 -0.81 14.46 -7.85
N GLN A 55 -0.89 13.47 -8.74
CA GLN A 55 -1.70 13.52 -9.98
C GLN A 55 -3.16 13.08 -9.79
N ILE A 56 -3.49 12.45 -8.67
CA ILE A 56 -4.84 11.98 -8.38
C ILE A 56 -5.59 13.07 -7.62
N GLU A 57 -6.79 13.42 -8.08
CA GLU A 57 -7.65 14.41 -7.39
C GLU A 57 -8.55 13.75 -6.34
N ASP A 58 -8.97 12.53 -6.60
CA ASP A 58 -9.84 11.72 -5.72
C ASP A 58 -9.14 11.26 -4.42
N GLU A 59 -9.92 10.73 -3.50
CA GLU A 59 -9.42 9.98 -2.33
C GLU A 59 -8.63 8.74 -2.79
N ILE A 60 -7.52 8.42 -2.13
CA ILE A 60 -6.63 7.36 -2.56
C ILE A 60 -6.67 6.17 -1.60
N LEU A 61 -6.94 4.98 -2.15
CA LEU A 61 -6.67 3.70 -1.51
C LEU A 61 -5.41 3.08 -2.15
N ILE A 62 -4.33 2.97 -1.39
CA ILE A 62 -3.10 2.31 -1.86
C ILE A 62 -3.21 0.79 -1.67
N LEU A 63 -2.95 0.03 -2.74
CA LEU A 63 -2.89 -1.43 -2.75
C LEU A 63 -1.47 -1.89 -3.14
N ALA A 64 -0.64 -2.18 -2.15
CA ALA A 64 0.76 -2.49 -2.36
C ALA A 64 1.11 -3.96 -2.08
N HIS A 65 2.10 -4.49 -2.80
CA HIS A 65 2.65 -5.84 -2.60
C HIS A 65 4.16 -5.79 -2.35
N SER A 66 4.66 -6.67 -1.47
CA SER A 66 6.09 -6.95 -1.28
C SER A 66 6.96 -5.70 -1.05
N PHE A 67 7.98 -5.44 -1.87
CA PHE A 67 8.81 -4.24 -1.82
C PHE A 67 8.00 -2.95 -2.00
N GLY A 68 6.94 -3.01 -2.82
CA GLY A 68 6.00 -1.89 -2.97
C GLY A 68 5.40 -1.42 -1.65
N CYS A 69 5.19 -2.32 -0.67
CA CYS A 69 4.71 -1.95 0.66
C CYS A 69 5.70 -1.03 1.40
N LEU A 70 7.00 -1.29 1.28
CA LEU A 70 8.05 -0.46 1.90
C LEU A 70 8.09 0.93 1.27
N ALA A 71 8.07 1.00 -0.07
CA ALA A 71 8.06 2.25 -0.80
C ALA A 71 6.78 3.07 -0.54
N SER A 72 5.62 2.40 -0.50
CA SER A 72 4.33 3.02 -0.16
C SER A 72 4.32 3.59 1.24
N SER A 73 4.94 2.93 2.22
CA SER A 73 5.01 3.47 3.58
C SER A 73 5.74 4.81 3.66
N LEU A 74 6.79 5.00 2.83
CA LEU A 74 7.50 6.28 2.73
C LEU A 74 6.66 7.36 2.01
N ALA A 75 5.95 6.97 0.95
CA ALA A 75 5.08 7.89 0.22
C ALA A 75 3.91 8.35 1.09
N ILE A 76 3.24 7.43 1.81
CA ILE A 76 2.16 7.74 2.75
C ILE A 76 2.65 8.71 3.84
N ALA A 77 3.83 8.44 4.42
CA ALA A 77 4.39 9.32 5.46
C ALA A 77 4.69 10.75 4.97
N ARG A 78 4.90 10.94 3.66
CA ARG A 78 5.10 12.26 3.03
C ARG A 78 3.79 12.94 2.65
N HIS A 79 2.74 12.16 2.36
CA HIS A 79 1.44 12.64 1.87
C HIS A 79 0.26 12.08 2.69
N PRO A 80 0.29 12.13 4.05
CA PRO A 80 -0.74 11.46 4.87
C PRO A 80 -2.14 12.05 4.66
N GLN A 81 -2.24 13.30 4.18
CA GLN A 81 -3.51 13.97 3.93
C GLN A 81 -4.13 13.62 2.57
N ARG A 82 -3.37 12.93 1.70
CA ARG A 82 -3.81 12.54 0.34
C ARG A 82 -4.22 11.08 0.25
N VAL A 83 -3.84 10.27 1.24
CA VAL A 83 -4.11 8.83 1.25
C VAL A 83 -5.16 8.53 2.31
N ALA A 84 -6.34 8.12 1.87
CA ALA A 84 -7.45 7.77 2.76
C ALA A 84 -7.22 6.41 3.44
N ALA A 85 -6.68 5.43 2.69
CA ALA A 85 -6.40 4.11 3.25
C ALA A 85 -5.27 3.38 2.51
N ALA A 86 -4.73 2.31 3.13
CA ALA A 86 -3.72 1.44 2.53
C ALA A 86 -3.91 -0.03 2.90
N ILE A 87 -3.75 -0.92 1.92
CA ILE A 87 -3.62 -2.37 2.11
C ILE A 87 -2.21 -2.77 1.69
N LEU A 88 -1.41 -3.26 2.64
CA LEU A 88 -0.03 -3.69 2.42
C LEU A 88 0.02 -5.22 2.50
N VAL A 89 0.23 -5.88 1.36
CA VAL A 89 0.18 -7.35 1.25
C VAL A 89 1.59 -7.92 1.18
N ALA A 90 1.89 -8.89 2.02
CA ALA A 90 3.17 -9.60 2.07
C ALA A 90 4.38 -8.66 1.99
N PRO A 91 4.51 -7.67 2.88
CA PRO A 91 5.63 -6.74 2.80
C PRO A 91 6.96 -7.49 2.83
N ALA A 92 7.91 -7.11 1.97
CA ALA A 92 9.25 -7.69 1.98
C ALA A 92 10.06 -7.21 3.20
N SER A 93 11.01 -8.03 3.67
CA SER A 93 11.88 -7.60 4.77
C SER A 93 12.80 -6.46 4.33
N PRO A 94 12.80 -5.31 5.04
CA PRO A 94 13.70 -4.21 4.73
C PRO A 94 15.19 -4.58 4.94
N ALA A 95 15.47 -5.69 5.62
CA ALA A 95 16.83 -6.20 5.80
C ALA A 95 17.42 -6.80 4.51
N ARG A 96 16.59 -7.06 3.50
CA ARG A 96 17.01 -7.61 2.20
C ARG A 96 17.40 -6.54 1.18
N PHE A 97 17.28 -5.27 1.53
CA PHE A 97 17.51 -4.16 0.61
C PHE A 97 18.45 -3.11 1.22
N SER A 98 19.30 -2.56 0.36
CA SER A 98 20.05 -1.34 0.58
C SER A 98 19.43 -0.20 -0.22
N GLU A 99 19.96 1.01 -0.10
CA GLU A 99 19.55 2.14 -0.94
C GLU A 99 19.81 1.89 -2.44
N ASN A 100 20.79 1.03 -2.75
CA ASN A 100 21.16 0.69 -4.11
C ASN A 100 20.37 -0.50 -4.68
N GLY A 101 19.50 -1.13 -3.91
CA GLY A 101 18.65 -2.23 -4.34
C GLY A 101 18.75 -3.48 -3.46
N HIS A 102 18.43 -4.64 -4.05
CA HIS A 102 18.43 -5.92 -3.33
C HIS A 102 19.86 -6.30 -2.89
N ILE A 103 20.01 -6.68 -1.63
CA ILE A 103 21.28 -7.13 -1.06
C ILE A 103 21.46 -8.60 -1.43
N LEU A 104 22.53 -8.90 -2.16
CA LEU A 104 22.93 -10.25 -2.49
C LEU A 104 23.77 -10.85 -1.35
N PRO A 105 23.85 -12.18 -1.20
CA PRO A 105 24.58 -12.83 -0.12
C PRO A 105 26.06 -12.40 -0.01
N GLU A 106 26.70 -12.09 -1.14
CA GLU A 106 28.08 -11.62 -1.22
C GLU A 106 28.28 -10.17 -0.72
N HIS A 107 27.22 -9.44 -0.47
CA HIS A 107 27.24 -8.06 0.03
C HIS A 107 26.95 -7.99 1.54
N ASP A 108 27.49 -8.93 2.31
CA ASP A 108 27.33 -8.93 3.78
C ASP A 108 27.90 -7.63 4.40
N GLY A 109 27.24 -7.13 5.42
CA GLY A 109 27.59 -5.87 6.07
C GLY A 109 27.05 -4.59 5.40
N THR A 110 26.35 -4.70 4.29
CA THR A 110 25.71 -3.54 3.63
C THR A 110 24.60 -2.94 4.50
N GLN A 111 24.60 -1.61 4.64
CA GLN A 111 23.56 -0.92 5.38
C GLN A 111 22.18 -1.13 4.74
N THR A 112 21.24 -1.62 5.54
CA THR A 112 19.89 -1.91 5.08
C THR A 112 18.98 -0.66 5.11
N ILE A 113 17.90 -0.65 4.30
CA ILE A 113 16.92 0.44 4.28
C ILE A 113 16.03 0.51 5.53
N LYS A 114 16.26 -0.32 6.53
CA LYS A 114 15.45 -0.39 7.76
C LYS A 114 15.36 0.95 8.50
N HIS A 115 16.44 1.73 8.45
CA HIS A 115 16.56 3.04 9.08
C HIS A 115 15.79 4.14 8.35
N LEU A 116 15.47 3.94 7.08
CA LEU A 116 14.74 4.90 6.23
C LEU A 116 13.23 4.81 6.42
N LEU A 117 12.72 3.64 6.87
CA LEU A 117 11.28 3.43 7.02
C LEU A 117 10.68 4.33 8.12
N PRO A 118 9.40 4.73 7.99
CA PRO A 118 8.72 5.56 8.97
C PRO A 118 8.87 5.02 10.39
N LYS A 119 9.19 5.91 11.35
CA LYS A 119 9.41 5.55 12.76
C LYS A 119 8.15 5.70 13.61
N HIS A 120 7.12 6.32 13.08
CA HIS A 120 5.83 6.61 13.71
C HIS A 120 4.69 6.03 12.90
N PRO A 121 3.48 5.90 13.47
CA PRO A 121 2.28 5.52 12.74
C PRO A 121 2.07 6.41 11.52
N LEU A 122 1.56 5.82 10.44
CA LEU A 122 1.36 6.52 9.16
C LEU A 122 0.20 7.52 9.18
N GLY A 123 -0.68 7.45 10.17
CA GLY A 123 -1.77 8.39 10.35
C GLY A 123 -2.95 8.22 9.39
N VAL A 124 -2.98 7.13 8.64
CA VAL A 124 -4.06 6.78 7.71
C VAL A 124 -4.71 5.45 8.12
N THR A 125 -5.93 5.19 7.66
CA THR A 125 -6.54 3.87 7.80
C THR A 125 -5.75 2.83 7.02
N GLY A 126 -5.53 1.64 7.57
CA GLY A 126 -4.83 0.63 6.80
C GLY A 126 -4.74 -0.71 7.48
N LEU A 127 -4.25 -1.70 6.74
CA LEU A 127 -4.00 -3.05 7.24
C LEU A 127 -2.79 -3.67 6.53
N VAL A 128 -2.17 -4.63 7.20
CA VAL A 128 -1.14 -5.51 6.63
C VAL A 128 -1.70 -6.92 6.54
N ILE A 129 -1.54 -7.56 5.40
CA ILE A 129 -1.85 -8.99 5.22
C ILE A 129 -0.52 -9.71 5.10
N ALA A 130 -0.29 -10.74 5.92
CA ALA A 130 0.97 -11.48 5.96
C ALA A 130 0.73 -12.98 6.13
N SER A 131 1.71 -13.78 5.76
CA SER A 131 1.69 -15.23 5.76
C SER A 131 2.75 -15.79 6.71
N GLU A 132 2.49 -16.96 7.30
CA GLU A 132 3.39 -17.62 8.25
C GLU A 132 4.64 -18.17 7.59
N ASN A 133 4.52 -18.63 6.34
CA ASN A 133 5.60 -19.25 5.56
C ASN A 133 6.14 -18.35 4.43
N ASP A 134 6.00 -17.03 4.58
CA ASP A 134 6.53 -16.09 3.59
C ASP A 134 8.07 -16.13 3.56
N PRO A 135 8.72 -16.49 2.43
CA PRO A 135 10.17 -16.56 2.34
C PRO A 135 10.84 -15.18 2.33
N TRP A 136 10.10 -14.10 2.10
CA TRP A 136 10.64 -12.75 2.06
C TRP A 136 10.60 -12.03 3.40
N MET A 137 9.63 -12.35 4.26
CA MET A 137 9.56 -11.80 5.61
C MET A 137 8.79 -12.73 6.55
N PRO A 138 9.39 -13.24 7.64
CA PRO A 138 8.68 -13.99 8.66
C PRO A 138 7.49 -13.20 9.24
N PHE A 139 6.36 -13.87 9.48
CA PHE A 139 5.11 -13.26 9.96
C PHE A 139 5.32 -12.35 11.18
N ASN A 140 6.12 -12.77 12.16
CA ASN A 140 6.36 -11.97 13.36
C ASN A 140 7.07 -10.63 13.07
N GLN A 141 7.88 -10.57 12.00
CA GLN A 141 8.50 -9.33 11.55
C GLN A 141 7.50 -8.45 10.79
N ALA A 142 6.64 -9.03 9.96
CA ALA A 142 5.57 -8.32 9.28
C ALA A 142 4.59 -7.69 10.28
N ALA A 143 4.18 -8.45 11.33
CA ALA A 143 3.33 -7.94 12.39
C ALA A 143 3.98 -6.80 13.21
N LYS A 144 5.30 -6.89 13.47
CA LYS A 144 6.05 -5.78 14.11
C LYS A 144 6.10 -4.54 13.22
N LEU A 145 6.27 -4.72 11.91
CA LEU A 145 6.26 -3.62 10.96
C LEU A 145 4.86 -2.97 10.87
N ALA A 146 3.82 -3.78 10.79
CA ALA A 146 2.43 -3.33 10.81
C ALA A 146 2.12 -2.49 12.07
N LYS A 147 2.49 -3.00 13.25
CA LYS A 147 2.34 -2.27 14.52
C LYS A 147 3.06 -0.91 14.49
N LYS A 148 4.25 -0.86 13.90
CA LYS A 148 5.01 0.39 13.77
C LYS A 148 4.31 1.40 12.86
N PHE A 149 3.62 0.94 11.82
CA PHE A 149 2.82 1.77 10.92
C PHE A 149 1.45 2.15 11.52
N GLY A 150 1.06 1.54 12.64
CA GLY A 150 -0.25 1.75 13.25
C GLY A 150 -1.36 0.92 12.60
N PHE A 151 -1.00 -0.16 11.89
CA PHE A 151 -1.92 -1.00 11.15
C PHE A 151 -2.20 -2.33 11.86
N PRO A 152 -3.44 -2.83 11.88
CA PRO A 152 -3.74 -4.19 12.23
C PRO A 152 -3.12 -5.16 11.21
N THR A 153 -2.94 -6.42 11.63
CA THR A 153 -2.38 -7.48 10.78
C THR A 153 -3.39 -8.61 10.62
N ILE A 154 -3.62 -9.02 9.37
CA ILE A 154 -4.34 -10.25 9.03
C ILE A 154 -3.31 -11.34 8.80
N ASN A 155 -3.42 -12.45 9.54
CA ASN A 155 -2.65 -13.67 9.30
C ASN A 155 -3.40 -14.54 8.30
N LEU A 156 -2.79 -14.77 7.14
CA LEU A 156 -3.37 -15.60 6.07
C LEU A 156 -2.93 -17.08 6.18
N GLY A 157 -2.29 -17.49 7.27
CA GLY A 157 -1.76 -18.83 7.46
C GLY A 157 -0.61 -19.15 6.50
N LEU A 158 -0.56 -20.38 5.98
CA LEU A 158 0.50 -20.85 5.08
C LEU A 158 0.22 -20.45 3.62
N SER A 159 0.39 -19.19 3.28
CA SER A 159 0.03 -18.60 1.99
C SER A 159 1.23 -18.12 1.16
N GLY A 160 2.45 -18.52 1.53
CA GLY A 160 3.69 -18.14 0.84
C GLY A 160 3.87 -16.63 0.78
N HIS A 161 4.39 -16.11 -0.33
CA HIS A 161 4.56 -14.66 -0.55
C HIS A 161 3.31 -13.98 -1.13
N ILE A 162 2.16 -14.65 -1.07
CA ILE A 162 0.87 -14.14 -1.57
C ILE A 162 1.02 -13.61 -3.01
N ASN A 163 1.61 -14.42 -3.87
CA ASN A 163 1.87 -14.15 -5.28
C ASN A 163 1.44 -15.34 -6.15
N VAL A 164 1.74 -15.30 -7.45
CA VAL A 164 1.39 -16.37 -8.40
C VAL A 164 1.99 -17.71 -7.97
N ASP A 165 3.24 -17.76 -7.54
CA ASP A 165 3.94 -18.99 -7.14
C ASP A 165 3.32 -19.65 -5.91
N SER A 166 2.61 -18.87 -5.08
CA SER A 166 1.86 -19.34 -3.92
C SER A 166 0.35 -19.48 -4.18
N GLY A 167 -0.07 -19.49 -5.46
CA GLY A 167 -1.45 -19.75 -5.87
C GLY A 167 -2.39 -18.54 -5.83
N HIS A 168 -1.86 -17.32 -5.69
CA HIS A 168 -2.66 -16.10 -5.61
C HIS A 168 -2.75 -15.39 -6.97
N GLY A 169 -3.72 -15.87 -7.79
CA GLY A 169 -4.19 -15.21 -9.01
C GLY A 169 -5.51 -14.49 -8.73
N GLN A 170 -6.66 -15.15 -8.97
CA GLN A 170 -7.94 -14.62 -8.50
C GLN A 170 -8.04 -14.80 -6.99
N TRP A 171 -8.20 -13.68 -6.28
CA TRP A 171 -8.22 -13.70 -4.82
C TRP A 171 -9.43 -12.95 -4.24
N PRO A 172 -10.58 -13.65 -4.04
CA PRO A 172 -11.84 -13.01 -3.60
C PRO A 172 -11.75 -12.26 -2.26
N LEU A 173 -10.91 -12.71 -1.32
CA LEU A 173 -10.78 -12.05 -0.02
C LEU A 173 -10.25 -10.60 -0.18
N ILE A 174 -9.24 -10.38 -1.02
CA ILE A 174 -8.71 -9.03 -1.21
C ILE A 174 -9.74 -8.10 -1.87
N ASP A 175 -10.54 -8.65 -2.78
CA ASP A 175 -11.64 -7.92 -3.43
C ASP A 175 -12.67 -7.42 -2.40
N VAL A 176 -13.09 -8.29 -1.47
CA VAL A 176 -14.01 -7.91 -0.39
C VAL A 176 -13.41 -6.82 0.50
N LEU A 177 -12.13 -6.93 0.86
CA LEU A 177 -11.46 -5.93 1.69
C LEU A 177 -11.34 -4.57 0.98
N ILE A 178 -11.01 -4.57 -0.31
CA ILE A 178 -10.97 -3.35 -1.15
C ILE A 178 -12.36 -2.71 -1.22
N GLY A 179 -13.39 -3.49 -1.55
CA GLY A 179 -14.77 -2.99 -1.66
C GLY A 179 -15.26 -2.35 -0.35
N ASN A 180 -14.97 -2.97 0.79
CA ASN A 180 -15.33 -2.41 2.09
C ASN A 180 -14.62 -1.09 2.39
N LEU A 181 -13.32 -0.97 2.09
CA LEU A 181 -12.57 0.27 2.31
C LEU A 181 -13.03 1.38 1.37
N ILE A 182 -13.26 1.09 0.08
CA ILE A 182 -13.81 2.06 -0.87
C ILE A 182 -15.16 2.59 -0.35
N TYR A 183 -16.06 1.70 0.06
CA TYR A 183 -17.35 2.10 0.61
C TYR A 183 -17.21 3.02 1.84
N GLN A 184 -16.29 2.71 2.75
CA GLN A 184 -16.03 3.55 3.94
C GLN A 184 -15.48 4.93 3.56
N ILE A 185 -14.53 4.98 2.63
CA ILE A 185 -13.94 6.24 2.13
C ILE A 185 -15.03 7.11 1.51
N GLU A 186 -15.83 6.58 0.60
CA GLU A 186 -16.87 7.32 -0.11
C GLU A 186 -17.98 7.80 0.84
N SER A 187 -18.36 6.97 1.81
CA SER A 187 -19.36 7.35 2.84
C SER A 187 -18.87 8.50 3.72
N ALA A 188 -17.59 8.49 4.10
CA ALA A 188 -16.98 9.57 4.89
C ALA A 188 -16.95 10.89 4.12
N THR A 189 -16.56 10.86 2.84
CA THR A 189 -16.52 12.04 1.96
C THR A 189 -17.91 12.65 1.77
N GLN A 190 -18.95 11.80 1.57
CA GLN A 190 -20.32 12.28 1.44
C GLN A 190 -20.86 12.93 2.71
N SER A 191 -20.50 12.42 3.88
CA SER A 191 -20.91 12.99 5.18
C SER A 191 -20.29 14.37 5.38
N GLN A 192 -18.99 14.52 5.11
CA GLN A 192 -18.29 15.81 5.20
C GLN A 192 -18.88 16.87 4.26
N SER A 193 -19.23 16.48 3.03
CA SER A 193 -19.84 17.39 2.05
C SER A 193 -21.23 17.90 2.52
N LYS A 194 -22.01 17.05 3.14
CA LYS A 194 -23.33 17.43 3.71
C LYS A 194 -23.19 18.39 4.88
N ASP A 195 -22.22 18.18 5.77
CA ASP A 195 -21.99 19.04 6.93
C ASP A 195 -21.52 20.43 6.51
N LEU A 196 -20.67 20.53 5.49
CA LEU A 196 -20.23 21.80 4.90
C LEU A 196 -21.40 22.56 4.26
N ALA A 197 -22.27 21.87 3.50
CA ALA A 197 -23.46 22.47 2.90
C ALA A 197 -24.42 23.03 3.95
N ASN A 198 -24.67 22.28 5.04
CA ASN A 198 -25.53 22.70 6.14
C ASN A 198 -24.97 23.87 6.95
N SER A 199 -23.66 23.96 7.13
CA SER A 199 -23.00 25.07 7.82
C SER A 199 -23.07 26.38 7.01
N ASN A 200 -22.91 26.31 5.69
CA ASN A 200 -23.02 27.47 4.81
C ASN A 200 -24.45 28.03 4.74
N THR A 201 -25.48 27.14 4.77
CA THR A 201 -26.88 27.57 4.76
C THR A 201 -27.26 28.29 6.06
N LYS A 202 -26.71 27.92 7.21
CA LYS A 202 -26.96 28.60 8.49
C LYS A 202 -26.33 29.98 8.56
N ASN A 203 -25.16 30.20 7.91
CA ASN A 203 -24.52 31.51 7.90
C ASN A 203 -25.19 32.53 6.96
N THR A 204 -25.95 32.08 5.96
CA THR A 204 -26.68 32.95 5.02
C THR A 204 -28.02 33.44 5.57
N LEU A 205 -28.52 32.82 6.65
CA LEU A 205 -29.82 33.20 7.29
C LEU A 205 -29.67 34.20 8.44
N ILE A 206 -28.45 34.69 8.74
CA ILE A 206 -28.14 35.60 9.86
C ILE A 206 -27.73 37.01 9.35
N THR A 207 -27.77 37.24 8.03
CA THR A 207 -27.60 38.57 7.42
C THR A 207 -28.91 39.07 6.87
#